data_d836f11eb586398b5f7bd5ef39d20497
#
_entry.id   d836f11eb586398b5f7bd5ef39d20497
#
_cell.length_a   1.000
_cell.length_b   1.000
_cell.length_c   1.000
_cell.angle_alpha   90.00
_cell.angle_beta   90.00
_cell.angle_gamma   90.00
#
_symmetry.space_group_name_H-M   'P 1'
#
loop_
_entity.id
_entity.type
_entity.pdbx_description
1 polymer ?
#
loop_
_entity_poly.entity_id
_entity_poly.type
_entity_poly.pdbx_seq_one_letter_code
_entity_poly.pdbx_strand_id
1 'polypeptide(L)'
;MKGWIVMKNEMSRRQFLGFAGSAAAVLGLGLVGCGGSAGSGSSASGDAAEVYFLQFKPEVDKEWKEIAKAYKKEKGVEVKIVTAASNTYEEKLKSEMSKSSAPTLFQVNGPTGLKNWKDYCADLSDTKLRGELIDDSLALQSDGKDLGIDWVQESFGIIYNKQLLEKAGYKAEDINSFDKLKACADDIQARKDELGVEGAFTDRKSVV
;
A
#
# COMPACT_ATOMS: atom_id res chain seq x y z
N MET A 1 -8.08 2.19 9.98
CA MET A 1 -6.68 2.41 9.53
C MET A 1 -6.72 2.93 8.10
N LYS A 2 -5.96 3.98 7.79
CA LYS A 2 -5.82 4.47 6.41
C LYS A 2 -4.71 3.69 5.73
N GLY A 3 -4.97 3.11 4.55
CA GLY A 3 -3.94 2.49 3.72
C GLY A 3 -3.36 3.51 2.74
N TRP A 4 -2.04 3.65 2.71
CA TRP A 4 -1.33 4.58 1.85
C TRP A 4 -0.50 3.83 0.82
N ILE A 5 -0.49 4.30 -0.41
CA ILE A 5 0.38 3.79 -1.47
C ILE A 5 1.57 4.73 -1.62
N VAL A 6 2.76 4.16 -1.65
CA VAL A 6 4.02 4.89 -1.73
C VAL A 6 4.86 4.37 -2.90
N MET A 7 5.43 5.26 -3.66
CA MET A 7 6.30 4.95 -4.78
C MET A 7 7.77 5.11 -4.36
N LYS A 8 8.59 4.11 -4.68
CA LYS A 8 10.02 4.13 -4.42
C LYS A 8 10.73 5.05 -5.41
N ASN A 9 11.59 5.92 -4.92
CA ASN A 9 12.48 6.72 -5.74
C ASN A 9 13.65 5.84 -6.21
N GLU A 10 13.63 5.38 -7.47
CA GLU A 10 14.74 4.64 -8.06
C GLU A 10 15.80 5.59 -8.60
N MET A 11 16.99 5.58 -8.01
CA MET A 11 18.17 6.12 -8.68
C MET A 11 18.40 5.31 -9.96
N SER A 12 18.30 5.98 -11.10
CA SER A 12 18.56 5.38 -12.41
C SER A 12 19.95 4.73 -12.41
N ARG A 13 20.06 3.51 -12.94
CA ARG A 13 21.33 2.79 -13.14
C ARG A 13 22.39 3.63 -13.87
N ARG A 14 21.99 4.63 -14.64
CA ARG A 14 22.89 5.61 -15.30
C ARG A 14 23.60 6.53 -14.31
N GLN A 15 23.06 6.83 -13.15
CA GLN A 15 23.71 7.65 -12.12
C GLN A 15 24.73 6.84 -11.30
N PHE A 16 24.57 5.53 -11.18
CA PHE A 16 25.53 4.67 -10.49
C PHE A 16 26.81 4.40 -11.32
N LEU A 17 26.73 4.37 -12.64
CA LEU A 17 27.88 4.17 -13.53
C LEU A 17 28.76 5.42 -13.71
N GLY A 18 28.29 6.59 -13.31
CA GLY A 18 29.07 7.84 -13.34
C GLY A 18 30.12 7.97 -12.23
N PHE A 19 30.03 7.17 -11.15
CA PHE A 19 30.93 7.25 -9.99
C PHE A 19 32.08 6.23 -9.98
N ALA A 20 32.07 5.23 -10.86
CA ALA A 20 33.10 4.17 -10.91
C ALA A 20 34.14 4.31 -11.99
N GLY A 21 34.27 5.48 -12.61
CA GLY A 21 35.12 5.72 -13.78
C GLY A 21 36.29 6.65 -13.59
N SER A 22 37.09 6.50 -12.51
CA SER A 22 38.36 7.22 -12.43
C SER A 22 39.42 6.43 -11.63
N ALA A 23 39.94 5.35 -12.20
CA ALA A 23 41.32 4.86 -11.95
C ALA A 23 41.56 3.62 -12.80
N ALA A 24 42.20 3.78 -13.94
CA ALA A 24 43.30 2.96 -14.48
C ALA A 24 43.52 3.29 -15.95
N ALA A 25 44.38 4.20 -16.19
CA ALA A 25 45.12 4.30 -17.47
C ALA A 25 46.22 3.25 -17.40
N VAL A 26 46.50 2.64 -18.55
CA VAL A 26 47.78 2.31 -19.14
C VAL A 26 47.85 0.91 -19.75
N LEU A 27 48.16 0.95 -21.05
CA LEU A 27 48.86 0.00 -21.91
C LEU A 27 48.08 -1.13 -22.60
N GLY A 28 48.17 -1.06 -23.93
CA GLY A 28 48.07 -2.22 -24.80
C GLY A 28 47.63 -1.91 -26.24
N LEU A 29 48.60 -1.66 -27.08
CA LEU A 29 48.54 -1.55 -28.54
C LEU A 29 47.87 -2.78 -29.21
N GLY A 30 47.13 -2.52 -30.29
CA GLY A 30 47.14 -3.46 -31.39
C GLY A 30 45.84 -3.77 -32.11
N LEU A 31 45.79 -3.32 -33.32
CA LEU A 31 45.24 -3.89 -34.54
C LEU A 31 43.88 -3.44 -35.08
N VAL A 32 44.06 -2.78 -36.16
CA VAL A 32 43.23 -2.42 -37.29
C VAL A 32 42.35 -3.56 -37.80
N GLY A 33 41.08 -3.21 -38.07
CA GLY A 33 40.14 -4.02 -38.84
C GLY A 33 39.04 -3.15 -39.41
N CYS A 34 39.19 -2.75 -40.67
CA CYS A 34 38.15 -2.13 -41.50
C CYS A 34 36.96 -3.06 -41.74
N GLY A 35 35.78 -2.48 -41.79
CA GLY A 35 34.69 -3.08 -42.53
C GLY A 35 33.28 -2.65 -42.14
N GLY A 36 32.64 -1.83 -42.96
CA GLY A 36 31.23 -1.99 -43.28
C GLY A 36 30.19 -1.20 -42.49
N SER A 37 29.72 -0.18 -43.11
CA SER A 37 28.45 0.49 -42.86
C SER A 37 27.26 -0.49 -42.67
N ALA A 38 26.53 -0.35 -41.58
CA ALA A 38 25.09 -0.53 -41.59
C ALA A 38 24.53 0.13 -40.33
N GLY A 39 23.71 1.13 -40.52
CA GLY A 39 22.95 1.72 -39.43
C GLY A 39 22.03 0.67 -38.81
N SER A 40 22.44 0.21 -37.67
CA SER A 40 21.56 -0.53 -36.76
C SER A 40 21.10 0.46 -35.71
N GLY A 41 19.90 0.95 -35.91
CA GLY A 41 19.15 1.53 -34.82
C GLY A 41 19.17 0.54 -33.66
N SER A 42 19.91 0.88 -32.63
CA SER A 42 19.80 0.21 -31.35
C SER A 42 18.36 0.40 -30.89
N SER A 43 17.51 -0.54 -31.25
CA SER A 43 16.32 -0.80 -30.48
C SER A 43 16.84 -1.12 -29.08
N ALA A 44 16.84 -0.12 -28.22
CA ALA A 44 16.86 -0.37 -26.80
C ALA A 44 15.63 -1.26 -26.56
N SER A 45 15.85 -2.57 -26.49
CA SER A 45 14.94 -3.47 -25.81
C SER A 45 14.94 -2.99 -24.36
N GLY A 46 14.10 -1.98 -24.12
CA GLY A 46 13.80 -1.54 -22.78
C GLY A 46 13.23 -2.77 -22.10
N ASP A 47 13.93 -3.25 -21.08
CA ASP A 47 13.32 -4.17 -20.13
C ASP A 47 11.94 -3.58 -19.82
N ALA A 48 10.88 -4.32 -20.17
CA ALA A 48 9.52 -3.86 -19.95
C ALA A 48 9.44 -3.51 -18.45
N ALA A 49 9.13 -2.25 -18.17
CA ALA A 49 9.12 -1.77 -16.80
C ALA A 49 8.17 -2.64 -16.00
N GLU A 50 8.70 -3.44 -15.09
CA GLU A 50 7.91 -4.24 -14.17
C GLU A 50 7.54 -3.35 -12.98
N VAL A 51 6.25 -3.26 -12.69
CA VAL A 51 5.75 -2.64 -11.46
C VAL A 51 5.59 -3.74 -10.42
N TYR A 52 6.32 -3.66 -9.31
CA TYR A 52 6.14 -4.55 -8.18
C TYR A 52 5.34 -3.85 -7.08
N PHE A 53 4.10 -4.28 -6.87
CA PHE A 53 3.22 -3.79 -5.82
C PHE A 53 3.14 -4.77 -4.65
N LEU A 54 3.65 -4.36 -3.49
CA LEU A 54 3.51 -5.07 -2.23
C LEU A 54 2.40 -4.43 -1.38
N GLN A 55 1.38 -5.22 -1.05
CA GLN A 55 0.19 -4.74 -0.34
C GLN A 55 -0.19 -5.66 0.84
N PHE A 56 -1.03 -5.16 1.78
CA PHE A 56 -1.44 -5.89 2.99
C PHE A 56 -2.97 -6.02 3.16
N LYS A 57 -3.71 -6.02 2.05
CA LYS A 57 -5.16 -6.19 2.02
C LYS A 57 -5.51 -7.52 1.32
N PRO A 58 -5.42 -8.66 2.04
CA PRO A 58 -5.69 -9.96 1.44
C PRO A 58 -7.12 -10.10 0.92
N GLU A 59 -8.05 -9.33 1.48
CA GLU A 59 -9.46 -9.30 1.08
C GLU A 59 -9.71 -8.79 -0.34
N VAL A 60 -8.77 -8.04 -0.91
CA VAL A 60 -8.84 -7.50 -2.29
C VAL A 60 -7.70 -8.00 -3.19
N ASP A 61 -7.03 -9.08 -2.81
CA ASP A 61 -5.93 -9.67 -3.59
C ASP A 61 -6.36 -10.07 -5.00
N LYS A 62 -7.53 -10.66 -5.13
CA LYS A 62 -8.09 -11.11 -6.41
C LYS A 62 -8.34 -9.92 -7.34
N GLU A 63 -8.95 -8.88 -6.83
CA GLU A 63 -9.28 -7.66 -7.55
C GLU A 63 -8.00 -6.96 -8.06
N TRP A 64 -6.98 -6.85 -7.23
CA TRP A 64 -5.68 -6.32 -7.63
C TRP A 64 -5.03 -7.13 -8.75
N LYS A 65 -5.09 -8.45 -8.70
CA LYS A 65 -4.57 -9.32 -9.76
C LYS A 65 -5.36 -9.19 -11.06
N GLU A 66 -6.67 -8.97 -10.99
CA GLU A 66 -7.50 -8.70 -12.18
C GLU A 66 -7.18 -7.33 -12.79
N ILE A 67 -7.01 -6.29 -11.96
CA ILE A 67 -6.56 -4.96 -12.40
C ILE A 67 -5.17 -5.05 -13.07
N ALA A 68 -4.23 -5.78 -12.47
CA ALA A 68 -2.89 -5.99 -13.03
C ALA A 68 -2.94 -6.62 -14.44
N LYS A 69 -3.79 -7.63 -14.62
CA LYS A 69 -4.00 -8.28 -15.94
C LYS A 69 -4.60 -7.32 -16.97
N ALA A 70 -5.60 -6.52 -16.57
CA ALA A 70 -6.22 -5.53 -17.43
C ALA A 70 -5.22 -4.44 -17.83
N TYR A 71 -4.42 -3.95 -16.90
CA TYR A 71 -3.39 -2.95 -17.14
C TYR A 71 -2.30 -3.47 -18.08
N LYS A 72 -1.84 -4.71 -17.88
CA LYS A 72 -0.91 -5.36 -18.80
C LYS A 72 -1.46 -5.45 -20.22
N LYS A 73 -2.72 -5.84 -20.37
CA LYS A 73 -3.40 -5.91 -21.68
C LYS A 73 -3.49 -4.55 -22.36
N GLU A 74 -3.77 -3.50 -21.60
CA GLU A 74 -3.98 -2.15 -22.13
C GLU A 74 -2.66 -1.41 -22.37
N LYS A 75 -1.73 -1.49 -21.45
CA LYS A 75 -0.49 -0.68 -21.45
C LYS A 75 0.78 -1.47 -21.75
N GLY A 76 0.73 -2.80 -21.81
CA GLY A 76 1.90 -3.65 -22.03
C GLY A 76 2.86 -3.73 -20.84
N VAL A 77 2.49 -3.18 -19.68
CA VAL A 77 3.32 -3.14 -18.48
C VAL A 77 2.95 -4.30 -17.55
N GLU A 78 3.95 -5.09 -17.13
CA GLU A 78 3.75 -6.13 -16.12
C GLU A 78 3.58 -5.51 -14.74
N VAL A 79 2.54 -5.96 -14.01
CA VAL A 79 2.32 -5.55 -12.62
C VAL A 79 2.31 -6.80 -11.74
N LYS A 80 3.36 -6.97 -10.97
CA LYS A 80 3.49 -8.04 -9.99
C LYS A 80 2.81 -7.65 -8.69
N ILE A 81 1.73 -8.32 -8.33
CA ILE A 81 1.04 -8.14 -7.06
C ILE A 81 1.53 -9.17 -6.05
N VAL A 82 2.00 -8.69 -4.91
CA VAL A 82 2.35 -9.54 -3.76
C VAL A 82 1.59 -9.05 -2.54
N THR A 83 0.80 -9.95 -1.97
CA THR A 83 -0.01 -9.69 -0.79
C THR A 83 0.66 -10.29 0.45
N ALA A 84 0.90 -9.48 1.46
CA ALA A 84 1.38 -9.96 2.74
C ALA A 84 0.22 -10.53 3.57
N ALA A 85 0.51 -11.57 4.34
CA ALA A 85 -0.44 -12.08 5.32
C ALA A 85 -0.71 -11.04 6.42
N SER A 86 -1.85 -11.17 7.06
CA SER A 86 -2.24 -10.29 8.18
C SER A 86 -1.15 -10.25 9.24
N ASN A 87 -0.85 -9.05 9.73
CA ASN A 87 0.16 -8.77 10.77
C ASN A 87 1.63 -9.09 10.42
N THR A 88 1.95 -9.43 9.16
CA THR A 88 3.34 -9.71 8.74
C THR A 88 3.89 -8.70 7.75
N TYR A 89 3.12 -7.66 7.42
CA TYR A 89 3.44 -6.74 6.34
C TYR A 89 4.75 -5.98 6.54
N GLU A 90 4.96 -5.40 7.72
CA GLU A 90 6.15 -4.58 8.00
C GLU A 90 7.44 -5.40 7.91
N GLU A 91 7.45 -6.63 8.43
CA GLU A 91 8.58 -7.54 8.33
C GLU A 91 8.84 -7.94 6.87
N LYS A 92 7.77 -8.25 6.15
CA LYS A 92 7.85 -8.57 4.73
C LYS A 92 8.36 -7.40 3.91
N LEU A 93 7.83 -6.19 4.12
CA LEU A 93 8.28 -4.98 3.43
C LEU A 93 9.76 -4.72 3.67
N LYS A 94 10.21 -4.81 4.93
CA LYS A 94 11.64 -4.68 5.28
C LYS A 94 12.51 -5.70 4.55
N SER A 95 12.08 -6.95 4.51
CA SER A 95 12.77 -8.01 3.78
C SER A 95 12.81 -7.76 2.27
N GLU A 96 11.69 -7.35 1.67
CA GLU A 96 11.61 -7.10 0.23
C GLU A 96 12.41 -5.85 -0.18
N MET A 97 12.43 -4.79 0.64
CA MET A 97 13.19 -3.57 0.38
C MET A 97 14.71 -3.78 0.37
N SER A 98 15.20 -4.82 1.03
CA SER A 98 16.63 -5.16 1.03
C SER A 98 17.09 -5.93 -0.23
N LYS A 99 16.16 -6.34 -1.11
CA LYS A 99 16.46 -7.10 -2.31
C LYS A 99 16.82 -6.18 -3.48
N SER A 100 17.52 -6.73 -4.47
CA SER A 100 17.82 -6.03 -5.72
C SER A 100 16.57 -5.68 -6.54
N SER A 101 15.50 -6.47 -6.42
CA SER A 101 14.19 -6.24 -7.03
C SER A 101 13.16 -5.87 -5.96
N ALA A 102 13.41 -4.76 -5.28
CA ALA A 102 12.50 -4.26 -4.23
C ALA A 102 11.17 -3.76 -4.82
N PRO A 103 10.09 -3.72 -4.01
CA PRO A 103 8.82 -3.12 -4.44
C PRO A 103 8.99 -1.69 -4.93
N THR A 104 8.40 -1.39 -6.09
CA THR A 104 8.33 -0.03 -6.64
C THR A 104 7.08 0.70 -6.17
N LEU A 105 6.07 -0.06 -5.76
CA LEU A 105 4.83 0.44 -5.18
C LEU A 105 4.55 -0.35 -3.90
N PHE A 106 4.32 0.34 -2.80
CA PHE A 106 4.08 -0.31 -1.51
C PHE A 106 3.16 0.54 -0.63
N GLN A 107 2.52 -0.09 0.34
CA GLN A 107 1.61 0.59 1.26
C GLN A 107 2.36 1.06 2.51
N VAL A 108 2.02 2.25 2.97
CA VAL A 108 2.49 2.79 4.26
C VAL A 108 1.30 2.92 5.20
N ASN A 109 1.45 2.44 6.41
CA ASN A 109 0.40 2.45 7.41
C ASN A 109 0.33 3.81 8.13
N GLY A 110 -0.13 4.82 7.39
CA GLY A 110 -0.35 6.16 7.89
C GLY A 110 0.91 6.89 8.39
N PRO A 111 0.76 7.93 9.20
CA PRO A 111 1.88 8.72 9.69
C PRO A 111 2.90 7.93 10.52
N THR A 112 2.43 6.89 11.23
CA THR A 112 3.34 6.02 12.02
C THR A 112 4.24 5.19 11.12
N GLY A 113 3.69 4.61 10.05
CA GLY A 113 4.49 3.88 9.06
C GLY A 113 5.44 4.78 8.30
N LEU A 114 5.03 6.04 8.01
CA LEU A 114 5.87 6.98 7.28
C LEU A 114 7.19 7.26 7.98
N LYS A 115 7.24 7.27 9.32
CA LYS A 115 8.48 7.46 10.08
C LYS A 115 9.57 6.45 9.71
N ASN A 116 9.16 5.24 9.33
CA ASN A 116 10.08 4.16 8.97
C ASN A 116 10.41 4.14 7.48
N TRP A 117 9.52 4.68 6.64
CA TRP A 117 9.58 4.47 5.19
C TRP A 117 9.76 5.73 4.36
N LYS A 118 9.78 6.93 4.95
CA LYS A 118 9.85 8.21 4.23
C LYS A 118 11.04 8.31 3.28
N ASP A 119 12.18 7.74 3.66
CA ASP A 119 13.41 7.81 2.85
C ASP A 119 13.35 6.91 1.59
N TYR A 120 12.36 6.02 1.51
CA TYR A 120 12.08 5.16 0.37
C TYR A 120 10.96 5.70 -0.52
N CYS A 121 10.30 6.78 -0.11
CA CYS A 121 9.16 7.35 -0.79
C CYS A 121 9.58 8.37 -1.85
N ALA A 122 8.94 8.32 -3.00
CA ALA A 122 9.04 9.40 -3.99
C ALA A 122 8.15 10.58 -3.56
N ASP A 123 8.55 11.77 -3.95
CA ASP A 123 7.70 12.96 -3.87
C ASP A 123 6.60 12.87 -4.94
N LEU A 124 5.36 12.87 -4.51
CA LEU A 124 4.17 12.75 -5.35
C LEU A 124 3.46 14.08 -5.56
N SER A 125 3.96 15.18 -5.00
CA SER A 125 3.29 16.49 -4.95
C SER A 125 2.84 16.98 -6.33
N ASP A 126 3.67 16.79 -7.36
CA ASP A 126 3.40 17.24 -8.73
C ASP A 126 2.82 16.15 -9.65
N THR A 127 2.36 15.03 -9.08
CA THR A 127 1.81 13.94 -9.88
C THR A 127 0.34 14.17 -10.22
N LYS A 128 -0.10 13.63 -11.37
CA LYS A 128 -1.54 13.62 -11.70
C LYS A 128 -2.38 12.91 -10.66
N LEU A 129 -1.82 11.84 -10.06
CA LEU A 129 -2.49 11.09 -9.00
C LEU A 129 -2.80 11.96 -7.79
N ARG A 130 -1.88 12.89 -7.43
CA ARG A 130 -2.12 13.87 -6.36
C ARG A 130 -3.33 14.75 -6.63
N GLY A 131 -3.51 15.14 -7.90
CA GLY A 131 -4.66 15.95 -8.34
C GLY A 131 -6.01 15.24 -8.32
N GLU A 132 -6.03 13.91 -8.19
CA GLU A 132 -7.27 13.12 -8.11
C GLU A 132 -7.77 12.95 -6.67
N LEU A 133 -7.04 13.44 -5.67
CA LEU A 133 -7.50 13.40 -4.29
C LEU A 133 -8.70 14.32 -4.08
N ILE A 134 -9.73 13.79 -3.42
CA ILE A 134 -10.94 14.52 -3.09
C ILE A 134 -10.76 15.49 -1.90
N ASP A 135 -9.69 15.31 -1.15
CA ASP A 135 -9.33 16.12 0.00
C ASP A 135 -7.82 16.07 0.23
N ASP A 136 -7.19 17.21 0.49
CA ASP A 136 -5.74 17.32 0.70
C ASP A 136 -5.25 16.55 1.93
N SER A 137 -6.10 16.34 2.94
CA SER A 137 -5.78 15.53 4.12
C SER A 137 -5.55 14.04 3.81
N LEU A 138 -5.86 13.62 2.60
CA LEU A 138 -5.63 12.26 2.08
C LEU A 138 -4.21 12.08 1.51
N ALA A 139 -3.40 13.12 1.47
CA ALA A 139 -1.98 13.01 1.20
C ALA A 139 -1.21 12.73 2.50
N LEU A 140 -0.26 11.79 2.42
CA LEU A 140 0.64 11.48 3.53
C LEU A 140 1.88 12.35 3.43
N GLN A 141 1.96 13.37 4.30
CA GLN A 141 2.94 14.45 4.18
C GLN A 141 4.10 14.32 5.17
N SER A 142 5.29 14.66 4.71
CA SER A 142 6.46 14.92 5.55
C SER A 142 7.40 15.91 4.85
N ASP A 143 7.97 16.82 5.64
CA ASP A 143 8.99 17.77 5.19
C ASP A 143 8.54 18.61 3.95
N GLY A 144 7.24 18.95 3.90
CA GLY A 144 6.64 19.74 2.80
C GLY A 144 6.43 18.97 1.49
N LYS A 145 6.50 17.64 1.52
CA LYS A 145 6.30 16.75 0.39
C LYS A 145 5.15 15.79 0.62
N ASP A 146 4.44 15.45 -0.45
CA ASP A 146 3.44 14.40 -0.45
C ASP A 146 4.11 13.06 -0.77
N LEU A 147 4.36 12.26 0.26
CA LEU A 147 5.10 11.00 0.17
C LEU A 147 4.22 9.76 0.04
N GLY A 148 2.92 9.94 0.08
CA GLY A 148 1.94 8.89 -0.12
C GLY A 148 0.55 9.44 -0.42
N ILE A 149 -0.23 8.65 -1.14
CA ILE A 149 -1.60 8.95 -1.53
C ILE A 149 -2.52 7.91 -0.89
N ASP A 150 -3.57 8.37 -0.23
CA ASP A 150 -4.57 7.48 0.35
C ASP A 150 -5.41 6.85 -0.78
N TRP A 151 -5.49 5.53 -0.79
CA TRP A 151 -6.28 4.77 -1.76
C TRP A 151 -7.50 4.11 -1.12
N VAL A 152 -7.52 4.01 0.22
CA VAL A 152 -8.63 3.45 0.97
C VAL A 152 -8.72 4.09 2.35
N GLN A 153 -9.92 4.46 2.74
CA GLN A 153 -10.21 4.91 4.09
C GLN A 153 -10.94 3.81 4.85
N GLU A 154 -10.44 3.54 6.04
CA GLU A 154 -11.08 2.62 6.98
C GLU A 154 -11.32 3.34 8.30
N SER A 155 -12.43 3.05 8.92
CA SER A 155 -12.76 3.57 10.24
C SER A 155 -13.13 2.44 11.19
N PHE A 156 -12.89 2.67 12.47
CA PHE A 156 -13.39 1.82 13.52
C PHE A 156 -14.78 2.29 13.92
N GLY A 157 -15.66 1.34 14.14
CA GLY A 157 -17.01 1.63 14.59
C GLY A 157 -17.64 0.40 15.22
N ILE A 158 -18.76 0.58 15.86
CA ILE A 158 -19.57 -0.51 16.39
C ILE A 158 -20.66 -0.80 15.38
N ILE A 159 -20.65 -2.02 14.84
CA ILE A 159 -21.72 -2.53 14.01
C ILE A 159 -22.75 -3.11 14.97
N TYR A 160 -24.00 -2.74 14.80
CA TYR A 160 -25.08 -3.21 15.65
C TYR A 160 -26.26 -3.73 14.85
N ASN A 161 -26.95 -4.71 15.41
CA ASN A 161 -28.21 -5.19 14.87
C ASN A 161 -29.34 -4.27 15.33
N LYS A 162 -29.92 -3.52 14.38
CA LYS A 162 -31.00 -2.54 14.69
C LYS A 162 -32.18 -3.17 15.38
N GLN A 163 -32.68 -4.33 14.90
CA GLN A 163 -33.85 -4.97 15.45
C GLN A 163 -33.61 -5.46 16.88
N LEU A 164 -32.42 -6.00 17.16
CA LEU A 164 -32.09 -6.45 18.53
C LEU A 164 -31.90 -5.26 19.47
N LEU A 165 -31.29 -4.17 19.00
CA LEU A 165 -31.10 -2.95 19.80
C LEU A 165 -32.48 -2.34 20.17
N GLU A 166 -33.38 -2.21 19.19
CA GLU A 166 -34.74 -1.71 19.40
C GLU A 166 -35.56 -2.64 20.32
N LYS A 167 -35.44 -3.96 20.16
CA LYS A 167 -36.07 -4.94 21.05
C LYS A 167 -35.59 -4.79 22.50
N ALA A 168 -34.32 -4.43 22.69
CA ALA A 168 -33.75 -4.13 24.00
C ALA A 168 -34.17 -2.76 24.56
N GLY A 169 -34.88 -1.94 23.77
CA GLY A 169 -35.39 -0.63 24.19
C GLY A 169 -34.43 0.51 23.99
N TYR A 170 -33.38 0.35 23.17
CA TYR A 170 -32.34 1.36 22.91
C TYR A 170 -32.43 1.88 21.49
N LYS A 171 -32.00 3.14 21.34
CA LYS A 171 -31.76 3.77 20.03
C LYS A 171 -30.27 4.10 19.90
N ALA A 172 -29.70 3.87 18.71
CA ALA A 172 -28.28 4.08 18.47
C ALA A 172 -27.82 5.52 18.70
N GLU A 173 -28.68 6.49 18.34
CA GLU A 173 -28.41 7.93 18.53
C GLU A 173 -28.28 8.35 20.01
N ASP A 174 -28.86 7.59 20.92
CA ASP A 174 -28.78 7.84 22.35
C ASP A 174 -27.47 7.33 22.96
N ILE A 175 -26.77 6.41 22.27
CA ILE A 175 -25.51 5.80 22.70
C ILE A 175 -24.32 6.63 22.20
N ASN A 176 -24.17 7.82 22.74
CA ASN A 176 -23.20 8.81 22.27
C ASN A 176 -22.01 9.05 23.23
N SER A 177 -21.82 8.16 24.21
CA SER A 177 -20.68 8.16 25.12
C SER A 177 -20.31 6.74 25.53
N PHE A 178 -19.10 6.55 26.04
CA PHE A 178 -18.65 5.26 26.56
C PHE A 178 -19.53 4.77 27.72
N ASP A 179 -19.93 5.66 28.64
CA ASP A 179 -20.76 5.30 29.78
C ASP A 179 -22.15 4.80 29.34
N LYS A 180 -22.75 5.45 28.35
CA LYS A 180 -24.02 5.01 27.78
C LYS A 180 -23.91 3.69 27.03
N LEU A 181 -22.81 3.50 26.29
CA LEU A 181 -22.52 2.22 25.62
C LEU A 181 -22.35 1.11 26.65
N LYS A 182 -21.59 1.38 27.72
CA LYS A 182 -21.39 0.41 28.80
C LYS A 182 -22.71 0.06 29.49
N ALA A 183 -23.52 1.05 29.85
CA ALA A 183 -24.81 0.84 30.49
C ALA A 183 -25.76 0.01 29.59
N CYS A 184 -25.81 0.30 28.31
CA CYS A 184 -26.58 -0.46 27.33
C CYS A 184 -26.09 -1.93 27.26
N ALA A 185 -24.77 -2.11 27.21
CA ALA A 185 -24.18 -3.45 27.14
C ALA A 185 -24.43 -4.26 28.42
N ASP A 186 -24.27 -3.65 29.59
CA ASP A 186 -24.55 -4.31 30.90
C ASP A 186 -25.99 -4.72 31.01
N ASP A 187 -26.96 -3.88 30.58
CA ASP A 187 -28.37 -4.18 30.59
C ASP A 187 -28.73 -5.32 29.61
N ILE A 188 -28.24 -5.26 28.37
CA ILE A 188 -28.45 -6.33 27.39
C ILE A 188 -27.87 -7.65 27.90
N GLN A 189 -26.67 -7.61 28.49
CA GLN A 189 -26.05 -8.80 29.07
C GLN A 189 -26.86 -9.40 30.22
N ALA A 190 -27.42 -8.55 31.06
CA ALA A 190 -28.27 -9.00 32.18
C ALA A 190 -29.59 -9.63 31.70
N ARG A 191 -30.14 -9.15 30.57
CA ARG A 191 -31.42 -9.64 29.99
C ARG A 191 -31.22 -10.54 28.76
N LYS A 192 -30.02 -11.09 28.56
CA LYS A 192 -29.67 -11.84 27.35
C LYS A 192 -30.65 -12.98 27.02
N ASP A 193 -31.12 -13.73 28.04
CA ASP A 193 -32.03 -14.86 27.88
C ASP A 193 -33.42 -14.37 27.44
N GLU A 194 -33.92 -13.27 28.03
CA GLU A 194 -35.19 -12.62 27.65
C GLU A 194 -35.11 -12.10 26.20
N LEU A 195 -34.00 -11.51 25.82
CA LEU A 195 -33.78 -10.95 24.49
C LEU A 195 -33.48 -12.02 23.43
N GLY A 196 -33.12 -13.23 23.85
CA GLY A 196 -32.77 -14.34 22.97
C GLY A 196 -31.41 -14.12 22.28
N VAL A 197 -30.44 -13.55 23.00
CA VAL A 197 -29.07 -13.32 22.52
C VAL A 197 -28.09 -14.05 23.44
N GLU A 198 -26.92 -14.39 22.90
CA GLU A 198 -25.85 -15.03 23.68
C GLU A 198 -25.06 -14.03 24.54
N GLY A 199 -25.01 -12.77 24.11
CA GLY A 199 -24.35 -11.70 24.81
C GLY A 199 -24.59 -10.33 24.18
N ALA A 200 -24.18 -9.29 24.89
CA ALA A 200 -24.31 -7.91 24.41
C ALA A 200 -23.35 -7.58 23.26
N PHE A 201 -22.17 -8.24 23.22
CA PHE A 201 -21.19 -8.11 22.18
C PHE A 201 -20.74 -9.47 21.67
N THR A 202 -20.43 -9.50 20.38
CA THR A 202 -19.63 -10.56 19.77
C THR A 202 -18.36 -9.98 19.20
N ASP A 203 -17.25 -10.68 19.31
CA ASP A 203 -16.01 -10.33 18.66
C ASP A 203 -15.66 -11.33 17.55
N ARG A 204 -14.59 -11.06 16.83
CA ARG A 204 -14.13 -11.92 15.75
C ARG A 204 -13.75 -13.35 16.19
N LYS A 205 -13.54 -13.57 17.48
CA LYS A 205 -13.16 -14.89 18.02
C LYS A 205 -14.36 -15.74 18.39
N SER A 206 -15.52 -15.13 18.55
CA SER A 206 -16.77 -15.82 18.91
C SER A 206 -17.49 -16.43 17.70
N VAL A 207 -16.93 -16.31 16.51
CA VAL A 207 -17.43 -16.96 15.29
C VAL A 207 -16.53 -18.16 15.00
N VAL A 208 -16.68 -19.20 15.78
CA VAL A 208 -16.14 -20.55 15.50
C VAL A 208 -17.31 -21.51 15.43
#